data_73459cbbcb4591b328d9d0c20f2d3e51
#
_entry.id   73459cbbcb4591b328d9d0c20f2d3e51
#
_cell.length_a   1.000
_cell.length_b   1.000
_cell.length_c   1.000
_cell.angle_alpha   90.00
_cell.angle_beta   90.00
_cell.angle_gamma   90.00
#
_symmetry.space_group_name_H-M   'P 1'
#
loop_
_entity.id
_entity.type
_entity.pdbx_description
1 polymer ?
#
loop_
_entity_poly.entity_id
_entity_poly.type
_entity_poly.pdbx_seq_one_letter_code
_entity_poly.pdbx_strand_id
1 'polypeptide(L)'
;MKNSTFLVLLFIGFLTTSVTAQETIWLDANWQKTTKDKAEFYRPAPQPKDNGFWIVDYYKDGTKQMEGFSTTNGYDNEQFEGLVQYYFPSGKLSHSLNFSKGKLEGNRKEFHESGELKEHAKYKDGKRNGIFKSYYKNGKIESRGKYSNGEKVGVWKTFYKNDY
;
A
#
# COMPACT_ATOMS: atom_id res chain seq x y z
N MET A 1 -8.73 56.00 -54.35
CA MET A 1 -8.38 55.68 -53.01
C MET A 1 -8.76 54.20 -52.83
N LYS A 2 -7.76 53.27 -52.73
CA LYS A 2 -7.98 51.80 -52.54
C LYS A 2 -7.75 51.52 -51.10
N ASN A 3 -8.82 51.12 -50.39
CA ASN A 3 -8.71 50.66 -49.05
C ASN A 3 -8.31 49.15 -49.04
N SER A 4 -7.11 48.86 -48.57
CA SER A 4 -6.63 47.48 -48.37
C SER A 4 -6.97 47.05 -46.94
N THR A 5 -7.93 46.14 -46.82
CA THR A 5 -8.30 45.53 -45.53
C THR A 5 -7.33 44.41 -45.24
N PHE A 6 -6.47 44.59 -44.23
CA PHE A 6 -5.56 43.54 -43.74
C PHE A 6 -6.33 42.58 -42.83
N LEU A 7 -6.55 41.36 -43.29
CA LEU A 7 -7.16 40.28 -42.50
C LEU A 7 -6.06 39.62 -41.66
N VAL A 8 -6.03 39.88 -40.36
CA VAL A 8 -5.14 39.20 -39.41
C VAL A 8 -5.79 37.87 -39.02
N LEU A 9 -5.30 36.77 -39.59
CA LEU A 9 -5.65 35.44 -39.16
C LEU A 9 -4.90 35.09 -37.85
N LEU A 10 -5.62 35.13 -36.74
CA LEU A 10 -5.15 34.64 -35.44
C LEU A 10 -5.16 33.12 -35.48
N PHE A 11 -3.99 32.51 -35.64
CA PHE A 11 -3.80 31.05 -35.43
C PHE A 11 -3.79 30.77 -33.93
N ILE A 12 -4.93 30.39 -33.38
CA ILE A 12 -4.99 29.82 -32.03
C ILE A 12 -4.49 28.37 -32.14
N GLY A 13 -3.20 28.17 -31.86
CA GLY A 13 -2.61 26.86 -31.73
C GLY A 13 -3.19 26.18 -30.52
N PHE A 14 -4.08 25.20 -30.70
CA PHE A 14 -4.45 24.23 -29.66
C PHE A 14 -3.22 23.39 -29.36
N LEU A 15 -2.51 23.71 -28.27
CA LEU A 15 -1.57 22.78 -27.63
C LEU A 15 -2.40 21.64 -27.03
N THR A 16 -2.60 20.57 -27.81
CA THR A 16 -3.08 19.30 -27.24
C THR A 16 -1.94 18.71 -26.44
N THR A 17 -1.92 18.95 -25.14
CA THR A 17 -1.11 18.14 -24.22
C THR A 17 -1.72 16.74 -24.22
N SER A 18 -1.11 15.80 -24.94
CA SER A 18 -1.42 14.39 -24.80
C SER A 18 -1.04 13.96 -23.38
N VAL A 19 -2.02 13.96 -22.46
CA VAL A 19 -1.89 13.26 -21.20
C VAL A 19 -1.84 11.78 -21.57
N THR A 20 -0.65 11.20 -21.61
CA THR A 20 -0.52 9.75 -21.68
C THR A 20 -1.11 9.21 -20.39
N ALA A 21 -2.32 8.67 -20.46
CA ALA A 21 -2.91 7.95 -19.34
C ALA A 21 -1.93 6.82 -18.98
N GLN A 22 -1.47 6.79 -17.74
CA GLN A 22 -0.61 5.71 -17.27
C GLN A 22 -1.41 4.42 -17.37
N GLU A 23 -0.86 3.42 -18.07
CA GLU A 23 -1.53 2.15 -18.30
C GLU A 23 -1.63 1.31 -17.03
N THR A 24 -2.65 0.44 -16.97
CA THR A 24 -2.77 -0.56 -15.91
C THR A 24 -1.57 -1.52 -15.98
N ILE A 25 -0.91 -1.72 -14.85
CA ILE A 25 0.17 -2.68 -14.70
C ILE A 25 -0.45 -4.03 -14.28
N TRP A 26 -0.17 -5.09 -15.05
CA TRP A 26 -0.59 -6.45 -14.76
C TRP A 26 0.56 -7.22 -14.11
N LEU A 27 0.29 -7.96 -13.05
CA LEU A 27 1.28 -8.59 -12.18
C LEU A 27 0.94 -10.06 -11.96
N ASP A 28 1.94 -10.93 -12.05
CA ASP A 28 1.80 -12.35 -11.75
C ASP A 28 1.85 -12.63 -10.23
N ALA A 29 1.80 -13.91 -9.84
CA ALA A 29 1.86 -14.35 -8.45
C ALA A 29 3.13 -13.93 -7.71
N ASN A 30 4.21 -13.61 -8.44
CA ASN A 30 5.49 -13.15 -7.89
C ASN A 30 5.65 -11.62 -7.94
N TRP A 31 4.56 -10.90 -8.23
CA TRP A 31 4.58 -9.43 -8.41
C TRP A 31 5.46 -8.96 -9.57
N GLN A 32 5.71 -9.81 -10.58
CA GLN A 32 6.42 -9.42 -11.78
C GLN A 32 5.44 -8.98 -12.87
N LYS A 33 5.82 -7.96 -13.63
CA LYS A 33 5.02 -7.50 -14.78
C LYS A 33 4.74 -8.61 -15.76
N THR A 34 3.50 -8.75 -16.15
CA THR A 34 3.03 -9.81 -17.04
C THR A 34 1.90 -9.32 -17.95
N THR A 35 1.32 -10.22 -18.74
CA THR A 35 0.14 -9.94 -19.56
C THR A 35 -1.15 -10.16 -18.76
N LYS A 36 -2.24 -9.51 -19.16
CA LYS A 36 -3.53 -9.55 -18.46
C LYS A 36 -4.07 -10.98 -18.24
N ASP A 37 -3.86 -11.87 -19.19
CA ASP A 37 -4.32 -13.26 -19.11
C ASP A 37 -3.59 -14.07 -18.02
N LYS A 38 -2.29 -13.79 -17.80
CA LYS A 38 -1.44 -14.46 -16.80
C LYS A 38 -1.42 -13.74 -15.45
N ALA A 39 -2.03 -12.58 -15.35
CA ALA A 39 -2.01 -11.79 -14.13
C ALA A 39 -2.86 -12.40 -13.02
N GLU A 40 -2.38 -12.25 -11.78
CA GLU A 40 -3.14 -12.50 -10.55
C GLU A 40 -3.52 -11.20 -9.84
N PHE A 41 -2.77 -10.13 -10.10
CA PHE A 41 -3.01 -8.79 -9.57
C PHE A 41 -2.96 -7.75 -10.68
N TYR A 42 -3.48 -6.57 -10.36
CA TYR A 42 -3.30 -5.42 -11.24
C TYR A 42 -3.30 -4.10 -10.45
N ARG A 43 -2.56 -3.13 -10.99
CA ARG A 43 -2.51 -1.75 -10.50
C ARG A 43 -2.99 -0.82 -11.60
N PRO A 44 -4.14 -0.16 -11.43
CA PRO A 44 -4.52 0.98 -12.26
C PRO A 44 -3.52 2.13 -12.13
N ALA A 45 -3.61 3.13 -13.00
CA ALA A 45 -2.86 4.36 -12.83
C ALA A 45 -3.06 4.94 -11.42
N PRO A 46 -1.97 5.24 -10.68
CA PRO A 46 -2.07 5.91 -9.39
C PRO A 46 -2.83 7.23 -9.50
N GLN A 47 -3.73 7.48 -8.55
CA GLN A 47 -4.56 8.69 -8.56
C GLN A 47 -3.78 9.84 -7.91
N PRO A 48 -3.61 10.99 -8.60
CA PRO A 48 -3.02 12.17 -7.97
C PRO A 48 -3.80 12.57 -6.72
N LYS A 49 -3.09 12.81 -5.62
CA LYS A 49 -3.67 13.22 -4.35
C LYS A 49 -2.67 14.09 -3.60
N ASP A 50 -3.06 15.31 -3.26
CA ASP A 50 -2.21 16.29 -2.57
C ASP A 50 -0.84 16.45 -3.28
N ASN A 51 0.25 16.20 -2.56
CA ASN A 51 1.63 16.23 -3.06
C ASN A 51 2.17 14.85 -3.46
N GLY A 52 1.30 13.90 -3.79
CA GLY A 52 1.68 12.54 -4.16
C GLY A 52 0.54 11.81 -4.87
N PHE A 53 0.40 10.53 -4.58
CA PHE A 53 -0.47 9.63 -5.31
C PHE A 53 -1.16 8.65 -4.36
N TRP A 54 -2.44 8.41 -4.58
CA TRP A 54 -3.14 7.29 -3.97
C TRP A 54 -2.95 6.06 -4.84
N ILE A 55 -2.33 5.04 -4.29
CA ILE A 55 -2.05 3.77 -4.97
C ILE A 55 -3.04 2.73 -4.47
N VAL A 56 -3.61 1.97 -5.40
CA VAL A 56 -4.48 0.84 -5.09
C VAL A 56 -4.08 -0.33 -5.98
N ASP A 57 -3.86 -1.49 -5.36
CA ASP A 57 -3.70 -2.76 -6.03
C ASP A 57 -4.93 -3.63 -5.85
N TYR A 58 -5.22 -4.43 -6.84
CA TYR A 58 -6.37 -5.32 -6.85
C TYR A 58 -5.94 -6.75 -7.14
N TYR A 59 -6.67 -7.70 -6.58
CA TYR A 59 -6.70 -9.06 -7.08
C TYR A 59 -7.34 -9.08 -8.48
N LYS A 60 -7.09 -10.13 -9.26
CA LYS A 60 -7.62 -10.28 -10.63
C LYS A 60 -9.15 -10.18 -10.71
N ASP A 61 -9.85 -10.60 -9.66
CA ASP A 61 -11.32 -10.54 -9.56
C ASP A 61 -11.87 -9.14 -9.27
N GLY A 62 -11.01 -8.14 -9.04
CA GLY A 62 -11.37 -6.77 -8.70
C GLY A 62 -11.47 -6.49 -7.21
N THR A 63 -11.26 -7.47 -6.34
CA THR A 63 -11.15 -7.24 -4.90
C THR A 63 -9.91 -6.43 -4.60
N LYS A 64 -10.01 -5.41 -3.75
CA LYS A 64 -8.86 -4.61 -3.34
C LYS A 64 -7.84 -5.48 -2.60
N GLN A 65 -6.58 -5.38 -2.99
CA GLN A 65 -5.47 -6.10 -2.36
C GLN A 65 -4.65 -5.17 -1.45
N MET A 66 -4.41 -3.93 -1.89
CA MET A 66 -3.65 -2.93 -1.14
C MET A 66 -4.14 -1.53 -1.46
N GLU A 67 -3.99 -0.62 -0.50
CA GLU A 67 -4.11 0.82 -0.75
C GLU A 67 -3.20 1.62 0.19
N GLY A 68 -2.72 2.77 -0.30
CA GLY A 68 -1.90 3.68 0.48
C GLY A 68 -1.53 4.94 -0.29
N PHE A 69 -1.08 5.94 0.46
CA PHE A 69 -0.51 7.16 -0.12
C PHE A 69 0.99 6.99 -0.33
N SER A 70 1.48 7.41 -1.50
CA SER A 70 2.90 7.43 -1.84
C SER A 70 3.29 8.80 -2.39
N THR A 71 4.49 9.26 -2.09
CA THR A 71 5.05 10.49 -2.68
C THR A 71 5.59 10.28 -4.09
N THR A 72 5.67 9.03 -4.56
CA THR A 72 6.07 8.65 -5.92
C THR A 72 5.01 7.76 -6.56
N ASN A 73 4.90 7.75 -7.89
CA ASN A 73 3.92 6.98 -8.66
C ASN A 73 4.53 5.79 -9.42
N GLY A 74 5.84 5.59 -9.31
CA GLY A 74 6.52 4.50 -10.02
C GLY A 74 6.28 3.15 -9.35
N TYR A 75 6.06 2.10 -10.15
CA TYR A 75 6.06 0.73 -9.67
C TYR A 75 7.49 0.33 -9.25
N ASP A 76 7.63 -0.36 -8.12
CA ASP A 76 8.89 -0.77 -7.46
C ASP A 76 9.72 0.36 -6.81
N ASN A 77 9.23 1.59 -6.80
CA ASN A 77 9.92 2.70 -6.13
C ASN A 77 8.98 3.56 -5.27
N GLU A 78 7.90 2.97 -4.80
CA GLU A 78 6.93 3.64 -3.95
C GLU A 78 7.57 4.15 -2.65
N GLN A 79 7.33 5.43 -2.37
CA GLN A 79 7.70 6.05 -1.10
C GLN A 79 6.41 6.27 -0.30
N PHE A 80 5.95 5.20 0.34
CA PHE A 80 4.74 5.26 1.16
C PHE A 80 4.88 6.21 2.34
N GLU A 81 3.80 6.94 2.65
CA GLU A 81 3.68 7.83 3.79
C GLU A 81 2.31 7.63 4.45
N GLY A 82 2.29 7.55 5.79
CA GLY A 82 1.07 7.30 6.56
C GLY A 82 0.60 5.86 6.52
N LEU A 83 -0.71 5.66 6.53
CA LEU A 83 -1.34 4.36 6.62
C LEU A 83 -1.38 3.65 5.27
N VAL A 84 -0.87 2.41 5.23
CA VAL A 84 -1.04 1.46 4.12
C VAL A 84 -1.80 0.25 4.62
N GLN A 85 -2.81 -0.16 3.88
CA GLN A 85 -3.68 -1.28 4.22
C GLN A 85 -3.61 -2.38 3.16
N TYR A 86 -3.59 -3.63 3.60
CA TYR A 86 -3.65 -4.81 2.75
C TYR A 86 -4.88 -5.63 3.10
N TYR A 87 -5.43 -6.30 2.11
CA TYR A 87 -6.68 -7.05 2.24
C TYR A 87 -6.49 -8.49 1.78
N PHE A 88 -7.25 -9.40 2.35
CA PHE A 88 -7.40 -10.77 1.87
C PHE A 88 -8.23 -10.81 0.58
N PRO A 89 -8.19 -11.90 -0.21
CA PRO A 89 -9.11 -12.09 -1.34
C PRO A 89 -10.59 -12.00 -0.94
N SER A 90 -10.92 -12.29 0.31
CA SER A 90 -12.27 -12.10 0.87
C SER A 90 -12.67 -10.63 1.09
N GLY A 91 -11.77 -9.66 0.79
CA GLY A 91 -11.96 -8.23 1.01
C GLY A 91 -11.77 -7.79 2.46
N LYS A 92 -11.51 -8.70 3.40
CA LYS A 92 -11.24 -8.35 4.80
C LYS A 92 -9.83 -7.82 4.97
N LEU A 93 -9.65 -6.91 5.94
CA LEU A 93 -8.35 -6.35 6.28
C LEU A 93 -7.38 -7.44 6.75
N SER A 94 -6.22 -7.53 6.10
CA SER A 94 -5.15 -8.48 6.48
C SER A 94 -4.02 -7.79 7.24
N HIS A 95 -3.61 -6.59 6.79
CA HIS A 95 -2.56 -5.82 7.45
C HIS A 95 -2.90 -4.34 7.47
N SER A 96 -2.40 -3.67 8.51
CA SER A 96 -2.45 -2.22 8.66
C SER A 96 -1.07 -1.75 9.12
N LEU A 97 -0.40 -0.96 8.30
CA LEU A 97 0.99 -0.57 8.46
C LEU A 97 1.12 0.95 8.37
N ASN A 98 1.93 1.54 9.26
CA ASN A 98 2.28 2.95 9.12
C ASN A 98 3.68 3.08 8.52
N PHE A 99 3.80 4.01 7.58
CA PHE A 99 5.05 4.33 6.90
C PHE A 99 5.43 5.80 7.13
N SER A 100 6.72 6.05 7.13
CA SER A 100 7.27 7.40 6.96
C SER A 100 8.51 7.32 6.08
N LYS A 101 8.57 8.17 5.05
CA LYS A 101 9.65 8.21 4.06
C LYS A 101 9.96 6.82 3.46
N GLY A 102 8.92 6.07 3.12
CA GLY A 102 9.02 4.72 2.55
C GLY A 102 9.44 3.62 3.52
N LYS A 103 9.61 3.92 4.83
CA LYS A 103 9.98 2.93 5.85
C LYS A 103 8.85 2.69 6.83
N LEU A 104 8.73 1.45 7.32
CA LEU A 104 7.81 1.14 8.41
C LEU A 104 8.16 1.97 9.65
N GLU A 105 7.19 2.76 10.13
CA GLU A 105 7.32 3.65 11.28
C GLU A 105 6.03 3.61 12.12
N GLY A 106 6.11 3.31 13.41
CA GLY A 106 4.94 3.22 14.28
C GLY A 106 4.31 1.83 14.32
N ASN A 107 2.99 1.74 14.21
CA ASN A 107 2.27 0.48 14.42
C ASN A 107 2.18 -0.35 13.13
N ARG A 108 2.39 -1.67 13.26
CA ARG A 108 1.99 -2.70 12.31
C ARG A 108 1.01 -3.64 12.99
N LYS A 109 -0.12 -3.86 12.37
CA LYS A 109 -1.13 -4.84 12.79
C LYS A 109 -1.33 -5.87 11.68
N GLU A 110 -1.47 -7.14 12.05
CA GLU A 110 -1.82 -8.25 11.18
C GLU A 110 -3.09 -8.91 11.74
N PHE A 111 -3.98 -9.34 10.87
CA PHE A 111 -5.26 -9.93 11.24
C PHE A 111 -5.38 -11.35 10.71
N HIS A 112 -6.12 -12.19 11.39
CA HIS A 112 -6.62 -13.44 10.84
C HIS A 112 -7.69 -13.16 9.79
N GLU A 113 -7.91 -14.06 8.85
CA GLU A 113 -8.97 -13.89 7.85
C GLU A 113 -10.38 -13.89 8.46
N SER A 114 -10.54 -14.44 9.66
CA SER A 114 -11.75 -14.30 10.48
C SER A 114 -11.98 -12.85 10.97
N GLY A 115 -10.92 -12.01 11.01
CA GLY A 115 -10.97 -10.59 11.34
C GLY A 115 -10.33 -10.23 12.69
N GLU A 116 -9.99 -11.22 13.51
CA GLU A 116 -9.34 -10.99 14.81
C GLU A 116 -7.88 -10.56 14.62
N LEU A 117 -7.39 -9.74 15.55
CA LEU A 117 -5.99 -9.32 15.59
C LEU A 117 -5.08 -10.54 15.81
N LYS A 118 -4.11 -10.74 14.91
CA LYS A 118 -3.11 -11.81 14.96
C LYS A 118 -1.78 -11.33 15.53
N GLU A 119 -1.32 -10.15 15.12
CA GLU A 119 -0.06 -9.56 15.58
C GLU A 119 -0.19 -8.03 15.70
N HIS A 120 0.43 -7.49 16.74
CA HIS A 120 0.67 -6.06 16.88
C HIS A 120 2.13 -5.83 17.25
N ALA A 121 2.84 -5.08 16.41
CA ALA A 121 4.24 -4.73 16.60
C ALA A 121 4.46 -3.23 16.38
N LYS A 122 5.46 -2.66 17.06
CA LYS A 122 5.97 -1.32 16.80
C LYS A 122 7.24 -1.39 15.98
N TYR A 123 7.37 -0.45 15.04
CA TYR A 123 8.51 -0.30 14.15
C TYR A 123 9.11 1.10 14.27
N LYS A 124 10.42 1.18 14.03
CA LYS A 124 11.18 2.41 13.87
C LYS A 124 12.24 2.19 12.79
N ASP A 125 12.28 3.08 11.79
CA ASP A 125 13.22 2.98 10.65
C ASP A 125 13.20 1.60 9.95
N GLY A 126 12.03 0.99 9.81
CA GLY A 126 11.85 -0.33 9.17
C GLY A 126 12.18 -1.53 10.04
N LYS A 127 12.65 -1.34 11.30
CA LYS A 127 12.99 -2.42 12.23
C LYS A 127 11.98 -2.51 13.37
N ARG A 128 11.68 -3.73 13.84
CA ARG A 128 10.85 -3.91 15.05
C ARG A 128 11.51 -3.19 16.22
N ASN A 129 10.78 -2.25 16.85
CA ASN A 129 11.27 -1.47 17.97
C ASN A 129 10.12 -1.09 18.90
N GLY A 130 10.04 -1.73 20.05
CA GLY A 130 8.97 -1.52 21.03
C GLY A 130 8.21 -2.78 21.36
N ILE A 131 6.97 -2.62 21.83
CA ILE A 131 6.11 -3.72 22.27
C ILE A 131 5.68 -4.57 21.09
N PHE A 132 5.73 -5.89 21.30
CA PHE A 132 5.21 -6.91 20.42
C PHE A 132 4.16 -7.75 21.16
N LYS A 133 3.07 -8.10 20.48
CA LYS A 133 2.06 -9.05 20.94
C LYS A 133 1.56 -9.88 19.77
N SER A 134 1.44 -11.21 19.98
CA SER A 134 0.68 -12.10 19.10
C SER A 134 -0.54 -12.65 19.82
N TYR A 135 -1.52 -13.09 19.05
CA TYR A 135 -2.81 -13.50 19.55
C TYR A 135 -3.28 -14.78 18.84
N TYR A 136 -3.88 -15.68 19.58
CA TYR A 136 -4.65 -16.78 19.01
C TYR A 136 -5.91 -16.27 18.31
N LYS A 137 -6.52 -17.11 17.45
CA LYS A 137 -7.80 -16.80 16.78
C LYS A 137 -8.94 -16.46 17.75
N ASN A 138 -8.90 -16.95 18.99
CA ASN A 138 -9.87 -16.61 20.03
C ASN A 138 -9.60 -15.26 20.73
N GLY A 139 -8.63 -14.46 20.23
CA GLY A 139 -8.26 -13.15 20.77
C GLY A 139 -7.38 -13.19 22.04
N LYS A 140 -7.11 -14.36 22.62
CA LYS A 140 -6.20 -14.47 23.78
C LYS A 140 -4.75 -14.23 23.33
N ILE A 141 -3.95 -13.61 24.21
CA ILE A 141 -2.53 -13.38 23.94
C ILE A 141 -1.82 -14.73 23.84
N GLU A 142 -1.11 -14.93 22.73
CA GLU A 142 -0.22 -16.07 22.50
C GLU A 142 1.19 -15.77 23.00
N SER A 143 1.74 -14.60 22.59
CA SER A 143 3.04 -14.17 23.10
C SER A 143 3.14 -12.65 23.23
N ARG A 144 4.05 -12.20 24.09
CA ARG A 144 4.36 -10.79 24.22
C ARG A 144 5.80 -10.57 24.64
N GLY A 145 6.38 -9.47 24.21
CA GLY A 145 7.73 -9.08 24.57
C GLY A 145 8.08 -7.70 24.02
N LYS A 146 9.34 -7.42 23.95
CA LYS A 146 9.86 -6.15 23.42
C LYS A 146 10.97 -6.43 22.42
N TYR A 147 10.98 -5.64 21.34
CA TYR A 147 12.09 -5.55 20.41
C TYR A 147 12.86 -4.23 20.61
N SER A 148 14.15 -4.28 20.36
CA SER A 148 14.99 -3.11 20.21
C SER A 148 15.85 -3.30 18.98
N ASN A 149 15.73 -2.38 18.01
CA ASN A 149 16.51 -2.38 16.77
C ASN A 149 16.46 -3.71 15.97
N GLY A 150 15.30 -4.39 16.01
CA GLY A 150 15.05 -5.68 15.31
C GLY A 150 15.30 -6.93 16.14
N GLU A 151 15.93 -6.82 17.31
CA GLU A 151 16.28 -7.96 18.19
C GLU A 151 15.32 -8.06 19.38
N LYS A 152 15.05 -9.30 19.82
CA LYS A 152 14.28 -9.55 21.04
C LYS A 152 15.09 -9.13 22.27
N VAL A 153 14.47 -8.33 23.16
CA VAL A 153 15.12 -7.85 24.38
C VAL A 153 14.23 -8.10 25.60
N GLY A 154 14.86 -8.23 26.78
CA GLY A 154 14.17 -8.40 28.05
C GLY A 154 13.38 -9.70 28.13
N VAL A 155 12.32 -9.70 28.94
CA VAL A 155 11.51 -10.90 29.21
C VAL A 155 10.46 -11.07 28.11
N TRP A 156 10.45 -12.27 27.53
CA TRP A 156 9.42 -12.75 26.62
C TRP A 156 8.52 -13.74 27.34
N LYS A 157 7.21 -13.62 27.11
CA LYS A 157 6.20 -14.52 27.68
C LYS A 157 5.42 -15.19 26.55
N THR A 158 5.32 -16.50 26.61
CA THR A 158 4.43 -17.30 25.74
C THR A 158 3.34 -17.90 26.64
N PHE A 159 2.12 -17.86 26.14
CA PHE A 159 0.94 -18.36 26.83
C PHE A 159 0.38 -19.51 26.00
N TYR A 160 0.26 -20.68 26.59
CA TYR A 160 -0.29 -21.84 25.88
C TYR A 160 -1.81 -21.74 25.81
N LYS A 161 -2.35 -22.18 24.70
CA LYS A 161 -3.78 -22.29 24.53
C LYS A 161 -4.28 -23.44 25.44
N ASN A 162 -4.92 -23.09 26.54
CA ASN A 162 -5.65 -24.09 27.32
C ASN A 162 -7.01 -24.26 26.65
N ASP A 163 -7.22 -25.41 26.00
CA ASP A 163 -8.52 -25.82 25.46
C ASP A 163 -9.31 -26.48 26.63
N TYR A 164 -9.83 -25.64 27.57
CA TYR A 164 -10.83 -26.03 28.56
C TYR A 164 -12.11 -25.25 28.27
#